data_b80226d6eb3715b246d4fb08364a2ec7
#
_entry.id   b80226d6eb3715b246d4fb08364a2ec7
#
_cell.length_a   1.000
_cell.length_b   1.000
_cell.length_c   1.000
_cell.angle_alpha   90.00
_cell.angle_beta   90.00
_cell.angle_gamma   90.00
#
_symmetry.space_group_name_H-M   'P 1'
#
loop_
_entity.id
_entity.type
_entity.pdbx_description
1 polymer ?
#
loop_
_entity_poly.entity_id
_entity_poly.type
_entity_poly.pdbx_seq_one_letter_code
_entity_poly.pdbx_strand_id
1 'polypeptide(L)'
;MFACSIYPSDDAFLENVTAEVRENTARLQHHACLALWCGDNELVGSLDWFPETRDNRDRYLVNYDRLNRTIETAMKSVDPAANWWPSSPSLGPMDFRDGWHVDGQGDMHFWSVWHEGRDFDHYRDVTPRFCSEFGFQSYPSMSSIRTFAAPEDFNIAAPVLESHQKNAGGNARIAETMFRYFRWPAQFEDFVYLSQVQQGMAIKTAVTHWRSLKPQCMGTLYWQLNDTWPVCSWASLDHGGNWKLLHHMARDFYNPVLVTAVPMGDGIVLRGVNDLADRVDVFVTAVALAMDGSTRDLGKADASIGSDAVDVLTVQAGDLGAQEMLFFAWTGSDGTSGSDIYAPHPFKHYALNAPDIAMAVADQGGVWQITLTAQKPAFFVSLEASTAGRFDRNAVHLMPDTPLTFSFVPERGDTPAFTLRDLHTATMA
;
A
#
# COMPACT_ATOMS: atom_id res chain seq x y z
N MET A 1 -14.37 -11.95 -11.88
CA MET A 1 -14.56 -10.51 -12.15
C MET A 1 -14.14 -10.21 -13.58
N PHE A 2 -15.05 -9.63 -14.37
CA PHE A 2 -14.77 -9.18 -15.73
C PHE A 2 -14.03 -7.84 -15.67
N ALA A 3 -13.06 -7.64 -16.56
CA ALA A 3 -12.24 -6.44 -16.58
C ALA A 3 -13.03 -5.20 -17.01
N CYS A 4 -12.53 -4.01 -16.68
CA CYS A 4 -13.11 -2.74 -17.12
C CYS A 4 -13.05 -2.61 -18.65
N SER A 5 -14.18 -2.82 -19.32
CA SER A 5 -14.34 -2.76 -20.77
C SER A 5 -15.81 -2.61 -21.16
N ILE A 6 -16.08 -2.29 -22.42
CA ILE A 6 -17.43 -2.32 -22.98
C ILE A 6 -17.65 -3.66 -23.65
N TYR A 7 -18.54 -4.46 -23.09
CA TYR A 7 -18.79 -5.84 -23.53
C TYR A 7 -19.95 -5.91 -24.52
N PRO A 8 -19.87 -6.84 -25.52
CA PRO A 8 -21.04 -7.22 -26.30
C PRO A 8 -22.14 -7.84 -25.42
N SER A 9 -23.37 -7.86 -25.93
CA SER A 9 -24.50 -8.50 -25.24
C SER A 9 -25.34 -9.37 -26.16
N ASP A 10 -24.76 -9.81 -27.30
CA ASP A 10 -25.35 -10.82 -28.16
C ASP A 10 -25.30 -12.21 -27.53
N ASP A 11 -26.18 -13.09 -28.02
CA ASP A 11 -26.34 -14.42 -27.40
C ASP A 11 -25.08 -15.27 -27.50
N ALA A 12 -24.32 -15.20 -28.60
CA ALA A 12 -23.10 -15.98 -28.78
C ALA A 12 -22.00 -15.57 -27.77
N PHE A 13 -21.88 -14.28 -27.50
CA PHE A 13 -20.95 -13.79 -26.47
C PHE A 13 -21.40 -14.23 -25.06
N LEU A 14 -22.69 -14.10 -24.74
CA LEU A 14 -23.22 -14.47 -23.43
C LEU A 14 -23.19 -16.00 -23.18
N GLU A 15 -23.26 -16.83 -24.23
CA GLU A 15 -23.01 -18.27 -24.12
C GLU A 15 -21.57 -18.55 -23.70
N ASN A 16 -20.58 -17.88 -24.30
CA ASN A 16 -19.17 -17.99 -23.89
C ASN A 16 -18.94 -17.51 -22.45
N VAL A 17 -19.55 -16.39 -22.06
CA VAL A 17 -19.51 -15.90 -20.67
C VAL A 17 -20.08 -16.95 -19.72
N THR A 18 -21.20 -17.55 -20.08
CA THR A 18 -21.83 -18.60 -19.27
C THR A 18 -20.90 -19.79 -19.06
N ALA A 19 -20.27 -20.28 -20.12
CA ALA A 19 -19.33 -21.38 -20.07
C ALA A 19 -18.12 -21.06 -19.17
N GLU A 20 -17.48 -19.91 -19.37
CA GLU A 20 -16.31 -19.45 -18.60
C GLU A 20 -16.67 -19.28 -17.12
N VAL A 21 -17.78 -18.63 -16.80
CA VAL A 21 -18.19 -18.43 -15.39
C VAL A 21 -18.44 -19.76 -14.69
N ARG A 22 -19.17 -20.70 -15.33
CA ARG A 22 -19.44 -22.01 -14.75
C ARG A 22 -18.16 -22.81 -14.49
N GLU A 23 -17.25 -22.81 -15.43
CA GLU A 23 -15.97 -23.52 -15.32
C GLU A 23 -15.11 -22.93 -14.18
N ASN A 24 -14.95 -21.61 -14.14
CA ASN A 24 -14.17 -20.95 -13.08
C ASN A 24 -14.83 -21.08 -11.71
N THR A 25 -16.17 -21.00 -11.62
CA THR A 25 -16.88 -21.24 -10.35
C THR A 25 -16.65 -22.65 -9.87
N ALA A 26 -16.83 -23.66 -10.73
CA ALA A 26 -16.60 -25.08 -10.37
C ALA A 26 -15.16 -25.31 -9.89
N ARG A 27 -14.18 -24.66 -10.54
CA ARG A 27 -12.75 -24.79 -10.22
C ARG A 27 -12.38 -24.15 -8.90
N LEU A 28 -13.00 -23.02 -8.51
CA LEU A 28 -12.55 -22.18 -7.40
C LEU A 28 -13.43 -22.26 -6.14
N GLN A 29 -14.70 -22.69 -6.23
CA GLN A 29 -15.67 -22.64 -5.13
C GLN A 29 -15.24 -23.39 -3.85
N HIS A 30 -14.33 -24.36 -3.97
CA HIS A 30 -13.87 -25.17 -2.86
C HIS A 30 -12.82 -24.50 -1.97
N HIS A 31 -12.30 -23.34 -2.37
CA HIS A 31 -11.29 -22.62 -1.59
C HIS A 31 -11.96 -21.86 -0.43
N ALA A 32 -11.58 -22.19 0.81
CA ALA A 32 -12.15 -21.59 2.02
C ALA A 32 -11.90 -20.07 2.13
N CYS A 33 -10.91 -19.53 1.42
CA CYS A 33 -10.63 -18.09 1.38
C CYS A 33 -11.55 -17.30 0.44
N LEU A 34 -12.36 -17.99 -0.40
CA LEU A 34 -13.29 -17.34 -1.31
C LEU A 34 -14.50 -16.82 -0.54
N ALA A 35 -14.58 -15.53 -0.31
CA ALA A 35 -15.65 -14.90 0.46
C ALA A 35 -16.82 -14.40 -0.40
N LEU A 36 -16.53 -13.97 -1.64
CA LEU A 36 -17.46 -13.23 -2.49
C LEU A 36 -17.10 -13.40 -3.97
N TRP A 37 -18.11 -13.60 -4.82
CA TRP A 37 -18.00 -13.49 -6.28
C TRP A 37 -18.43 -12.09 -6.71
N CYS A 38 -17.57 -11.40 -7.47
CA CYS A 38 -17.85 -10.09 -8.05
C CYS A 38 -18.00 -10.19 -9.57
N GLY A 39 -19.01 -9.52 -10.14
CA GLY A 39 -19.35 -9.59 -11.55
C GLY A 39 -18.31 -8.92 -12.43
N ASP A 40 -18.04 -7.66 -12.18
CA ASP A 40 -17.17 -6.85 -13.05
C ASP A 40 -16.40 -5.77 -12.29
N ASN A 41 -15.46 -5.15 -13.00
CA ASN A 41 -14.70 -4.01 -12.56
C ASN A 41 -15.16 -2.74 -13.26
N GLU A 42 -15.75 -1.80 -12.51
CA GLU A 42 -15.99 -0.39 -12.91
C GLU A 42 -16.92 -0.18 -14.13
N LEU A 43 -17.69 -1.19 -14.56
CA LEU A 43 -18.44 -1.06 -15.81
C LEU A 43 -19.50 0.04 -15.78
N VAL A 44 -20.19 0.26 -14.67
CA VAL A 44 -21.19 1.32 -14.54
C VAL A 44 -20.53 2.70 -14.58
N GLY A 45 -19.48 2.91 -13.78
CA GLY A 45 -18.75 4.18 -13.71
C GLY A 45 -18.04 4.52 -15.02
N SER A 46 -17.50 3.52 -15.71
CA SER A 46 -16.78 3.72 -16.99
C SER A 46 -17.67 4.23 -18.12
N LEU A 47 -18.99 4.11 -18.00
CA LEU A 47 -19.92 4.68 -18.99
C LEU A 47 -19.82 6.21 -19.11
N ASP A 48 -19.29 6.88 -18.10
CA ASP A 48 -19.06 8.33 -18.13
C ASP A 48 -17.74 8.75 -18.78
N TRP A 49 -16.85 7.80 -19.08
CA TRP A 49 -15.49 8.11 -19.60
C TRP A 49 -15.49 8.49 -21.08
N PHE A 50 -16.43 7.98 -21.86
CA PHE A 50 -16.46 8.22 -23.31
C PHE A 50 -17.74 8.92 -23.72
N PRO A 51 -17.69 9.86 -24.71
CA PRO A 51 -18.88 10.53 -25.20
C PRO A 51 -19.98 9.56 -25.69
N GLU A 52 -19.59 8.52 -26.43
CA GLU A 52 -20.53 7.50 -26.95
C GLU A 52 -21.34 6.81 -25.86
N THR A 53 -20.67 6.35 -24.79
CA THR A 53 -21.36 5.64 -23.70
C THR A 53 -22.16 6.58 -22.83
N ARG A 54 -21.69 7.81 -22.61
CA ARG A 54 -22.39 8.85 -21.87
C ARG A 54 -23.68 9.30 -22.57
N ASP A 55 -23.59 9.55 -23.88
CA ASP A 55 -24.71 10.02 -24.66
C ASP A 55 -25.76 8.93 -24.92
N ASN A 56 -25.40 7.65 -24.81
CA ASN A 56 -26.26 6.49 -25.00
C ASN A 56 -26.34 5.61 -23.73
N ARG A 57 -26.27 6.21 -22.54
CA ARG A 57 -26.14 5.54 -21.25
C ARG A 57 -27.15 4.42 -21.03
N ASP A 58 -28.44 4.66 -21.35
CA ASP A 58 -29.51 3.67 -21.14
C ASP A 58 -29.25 2.38 -21.95
N ARG A 59 -28.77 2.49 -23.16
CA ARG A 59 -28.41 1.34 -24.00
C ARG A 59 -27.29 0.53 -23.38
N TYR A 60 -26.25 1.19 -22.89
CA TYR A 60 -25.10 0.52 -22.28
C TYR A 60 -25.44 -0.06 -20.91
N LEU A 61 -26.34 0.54 -20.15
CA LEU A 61 -26.85 -0.03 -18.91
C LEU A 61 -27.66 -1.32 -19.16
N VAL A 62 -28.44 -1.38 -20.24
CA VAL A 62 -29.14 -2.62 -20.63
C VAL A 62 -28.12 -3.73 -20.96
N ASN A 63 -27.06 -3.42 -21.70
CA ASN A 63 -26.01 -4.38 -22.01
C ASN A 63 -25.28 -4.85 -20.74
N TYR A 64 -24.96 -3.93 -19.84
CA TYR A 64 -24.39 -4.22 -18.54
C TYR A 64 -25.29 -5.15 -17.71
N ASP A 65 -26.57 -4.85 -17.59
CA ASP A 65 -27.52 -5.67 -16.81
C ASP A 65 -27.65 -7.09 -17.40
N ARG A 66 -27.70 -7.22 -18.74
CA ARG A 66 -27.70 -8.54 -19.40
C ARG A 66 -26.46 -9.36 -19.06
N LEU A 67 -25.28 -8.76 -19.16
CA LEU A 67 -24.01 -9.41 -18.80
C LEU A 67 -24.02 -9.85 -17.34
N ASN A 68 -24.38 -8.95 -16.43
CA ASN A 68 -24.33 -9.19 -14.99
C ASN A 68 -25.30 -10.30 -14.57
N ARG A 69 -26.53 -10.31 -15.10
CA ARG A 69 -27.50 -11.40 -14.87
C ARG A 69 -27.03 -12.74 -15.42
N THR A 70 -26.34 -12.73 -16.57
CA THR A 70 -25.77 -13.94 -17.15
C THR A 70 -24.68 -14.51 -16.22
N ILE A 71 -23.78 -13.65 -15.73
CA ILE A 71 -22.71 -14.03 -14.80
C ILE A 71 -23.31 -14.60 -13.50
N GLU A 72 -24.25 -13.88 -12.86
CA GLU A 72 -24.90 -14.32 -11.63
C GLU A 72 -25.60 -15.67 -11.81
N THR A 73 -26.39 -15.82 -12.89
CA THR A 73 -27.14 -17.06 -13.17
C THR A 73 -26.19 -18.23 -13.40
N ALA A 74 -25.14 -18.03 -14.19
CA ALA A 74 -24.16 -19.06 -14.46
C ALA A 74 -23.41 -19.48 -13.19
N MET A 75 -22.96 -18.55 -12.37
CA MET A 75 -22.28 -18.77 -11.11
C MET A 75 -23.19 -19.53 -10.12
N LYS A 76 -24.41 -19.04 -9.88
CA LYS A 76 -25.38 -19.69 -8.97
C LYS A 76 -25.87 -21.03 -9.45
N SER A 77 -25.76 -21.35 -10.75
CA SER A 77 -26.05 -22.71 -11.24
C SER A 77 -25.05 -23.75 -10.80
N VAL A 78 -23.85 -23.33 -10.37
CA VAL A 78 -22.76 -24.18 -9.86
C VAL A 78 -22.67 -24.11 -8.35
N ASP A 79 -22.75 -22.92 -7.79
CA ASP A 79 -22.71 -22.64 -6.34
C ASP A 79 -23.92 -21.78 -5.92
N PRO A 80 -25.07 -22.39 -5.63
CA PRO A 80 -26.29 -21.67 -5.28
C PRO A 80 -26.19 -20.84 -3.99
N ALA A 81 -25.30 -21.20 -3.08
CA ALA A 81 -25.12 -20.53 -1.79
C ALA A 81 -24.09 -19.39 -1.84
N ALA A 82 -23.41 -19.20 -2.96
CA ALA A 82 -22.35 -18.20 -3.10
C ALA A 82 -22.83 -16.77 -2.88
N ASN A 83 -22.03 -15.99 -2.16
CA ASN A 83 -22.22 -14.55 -2.08
C ASN A 83 -21.91 -13.90 -3.42
N TRP A 84 -22.78 -12.99 -3.82
CA TRP A 84 -22.70 -12.28 -5.09
C TRP A 84 -22.68 -10.77 -4.90
N TRP A 85 -21.77 -10.09 -5.64
CA TRP A 85 -21.71 -8.66 -5.73
C TRP A 85 -21.64 -8.25 -7.22
N PRO A 86 -22.49 -7.34 -7.73
CA PRO A 86 -22.63 -7.14 -9.17
C PRO A 86 -21.41 -6.52 -9.83
N SER A 87 -20.80 -5.53 -9.19
CA SER A 87 -19.67 -4.76 -9.72
C SER A 87 -18.80 -4.23 -8.59
N SER A 88 -17.59 -3.79 -8.88
CA SER A 88 -16.72 -3.08 -7.96
C SER A 88 -16.18 -1.81 -8.66
N PRO A 89 -16.44 -0.57 -8.13
CA PRO A 89 -17.27 -0.31 -6.96
C PRO A 89 -18.75 -0.43 -7.30
N SER A 90 -19.58 -0.70 -6.28
CA SER A 90 -21.03 -0.75 -6.42
C SER A 90 -21.71 -0.38 -5.10
N LEU A 91 -22.85 0.28 -5.21
CA LEU A 91 -23.73 0.58 -4.07
C LEU A 91 -24.69 -0.59 -3.74
N GLY A 92 -24.72 -1.62 -4.57
CA GLY A 92 -25.51 -2.81 -4.39
C GLY A 92 -26.21 -3.30 -5.66
N PRO A 93 -26.88 -4.47 -5.59
CA PRO A 93 -27.67 -4.99 -6.71
C PRO A 93 -28.73 -4.01 -7.17
N MET A 94 -28.86 -3.85 -8.48
CA MET A 94 -29.83 -2.93 -9.12
C MET A 94 -29.60 -1.44 -8.85
N ASP A 95 -28.44 -1.06 -8.31
CA ASP A 95 -28.04 0.35 -8.20
C ASP A 95 -27.04 0.67 -9.33
N PHE A 96 -27.46 1.55 -10.22
CA PHE A 96 -26.70 1.96 -11.42
C PHE A 96 -26.14 3.38 -11.30
N ARG A 97 -26.14 3.93 -10.09
CA ARG A 97 -25.47 5.21 -9.81
C ARG A 97 -23.96 5.02 -9.81
N ASP A 98 -23.25 6.12 -10.01
CA ASP A 98 -21.82 6.18 -9.75
C ASP A 98 -21.57 5.97 -8.25
N GLY A 99 -20.81 4.92 -7.93
CA GLY A 99 -20.44 4.52 -6.56
C GLY A 99 -19.01 4.82 -6.17
N TRP A 100 -18.26 5.58 -6.98
CA TRP A 100 -16.82 5.79 -6.79
C TRP A 100 -16.44 6.26 -5.39
N HIS A 101 -17.12 7.29 -4.88
CA HIS A 101 -16.76 7.97 -3.64
C HIS A 101 -17.95 8.09 -2.68
N VAL A 102 -18.75 7.05 -2.54
CA VAL A 102 -19.91 7.06 -1.63
C VAL A 102 -19.52 6.43 -0.30
N ASP A 103 -19.52 7.23 0.76
CA ASP A 103 -19.28 6.77 2.12
C ASP A 103 -20.46 5.95 2.66
N GLY A 104 -20.16 4.94 3.45
CA GLY A 104 -21.15 4.20 4.26
C GLY A 104 -22.02 3.19 3.52
N GLN A 105 -21.86 3.00 2.21
CA GLN A 105 -22.62 2.03 1.42
C GLN A 105 -21.75 1.39 0.34
N GLY A 106 -21.86 0.06 0.20
CA GLY A 106 -21.14 -0.69 -0.83
C GLY A 106 -19.62 -0.70 -0.62
N ASP A 107 -18.91 -0.79 -1.72
CA ASP A 107 -17.46 -0.66 -1.79
C ASP A 107 -17.04 0.58 -2.57
N MET A 108 -15.80 1.02 -2.38
CA MET A 108 -15.28 2.27 -2.94
C MET A 108 -13.99 2.02 -3.72
N HIS A 109 -13.85 2.66 -4.89
CA HIS A 109 -12.59 2.87 -5.58
C HIS A 109 -12.13 4.31 -5.39
N PHE A 110 -11.00 4.54 -4.70
CA PHE A 110 -10.53 5.88 -4.35
C PHE A 110 -9.23 6.23 -5.05
N TRP A 111 -9.33 6.90 -6.20
CA TRP A 111 -8.21 7.21 -7.07
C TRP A 111 -7.76 8.68 -7.09
N SER A 112 -8.43 9.56 -6.35
CA SER A 112 -8.15 11.01 -6.38
C SER A 112 -6.71 11.35 -6.01
N VAL A 113 -6.10 10.63 -5.05
CA VAL A 113 -4.70 10.85 -4.68
C VAL A 113 -3.76 10.60 -5.85
N TRP A 114 -3.99 9.56 -6.64
CA TRP A 114 -3.17 9.27 -7.81
C TRP A 114 -3.58 10.09 -9.04
N HIS A 115 -4.85 10.04 -9.45
CA HIS A 115 -5.30 10.62 -10.72
C HIS A 115 -5.42 12.13 -10.68
N GLU A 116 -5.83 12.72 -9.56
CA GLU A 116 -5.99 14.17 -9.40
C GLU A 116 -4.76 14.84 -8.76
N GLY A 117 -3.73 14.07 -8.40
CA GLY A 117 -2.51 14.59 -7.79
C GLY A 117 -2.74 15.20 -6.41
N ARG A 118 -3.71 14.68 -5.63
CA ARG A 118 -3.98 15.11 -4.27
C ARG A 118 -2.87 14.70 -3.31
N ASP A 119 -2.81 15.36 -2.17
CA ASP A 119 -1.91 14.97 -1.07
C ASP A 119 -2.33 13.63 -0.45
N PHE A 120 -1.42 12.93 0.24
CA PHE A 120 -1.74 11.67 0.92
C PHE A 120 -2.78 11.83 2.01
N ASP A 121 -2.86 13.01 2.64
CA ASP A 121 -3.88 13.31 3.65
C ASP A 121 -5.31 13.24 3.09
N HIS A 122 -5.48 13.40 1.76
CA HIS A 122 -6.77 13.26 1.10
C HIS A 122 -7.40 11.87 1.24
N TYR A 123 -6.63 10.82 1.54
CA TYR A 123 -7.20 9.53 1.92
C TYR A 123 -8.03 9.58 3.21
N ARG A 124 -7.85 10.61 4.05
CA ARG A 124 -8.59 10.80 5.29
C ARG A 124 -9.92 11.54 5.12
N ASP A 125 -10.18 12.06 3.92
CA ASP A 125 -11.42 12.80 3.62
C ASP A 125 -12.61 11.87 3.34
N VAL A 126 -12.39 10.55 3.23
CA VAL A 126 -13.43 9.55 2.95
C VAL A 126 -13.49 8.48 4.04
N THR A 127 -14.69 7.94 4.27
CA THR A 127 -14.96 6.93 5.29
C THR A 127 -15.66 5.70 4.69
N PRO A 128 -14.95 4.94 3.80
CA PRO A 128 -15.53 3.80 3.11
C PRO A 128 -15.95 2.70 4.10
N ARG A 129 -16.95 1.90 3.73
CA ARG A 129 -17.21 0.62 4.41
C ARG A 129 -16.20 -0.44 4.02
N PHE A 130 -15.76 -0.40 2.77
CA PHE A 130 -14.72 -1.23 2.19
C PHE A 130 -14.10 -0.46 1.01
N CYS A 131 -12.80 -0.20 1.04
CA CYS A 131 -12.10 0.38 -0.10
C CYS A 131 -11.48 -0.75 -0.92
N SER A 132 -12.14 -1.14 -2.00
CA SER A 132 -11.76 -2.29 -2.81
C SER A 132 -10.71 -1.98 -3.86
N GLU A 133 -10.48 -0.67 -4.15
CA GLU A 133 -9.41 -0.26 -5.03
C GLU A 133 -8.92 1.16 -4.71
N PHE A 134 -7.61 1.31 -4.60
CA PHE A 134 -6.86 2.56 -4.47
C PHE A 134 -5.40 2.24 -4.75
N GLY A 135 -4.59 3.23 -5.13
CA GLY A 135 -3.21 2.91 -5.46
C GLY A 135 -2.33 4.13 -5.64
N PHE A 136 -1.02 3.88 -5.66
CA PHE A 136 0.01 4.85 -5.97
C PHE A 136 1.15 4.15 -6.70
N GLN A 137 1.77 4.80 -7.70
CA GLN A 137 2.84 4.17 -8.47
C GLN A 137 4.23 4.38 -7.85
N SER A 138 5.11 3.43 -8.15
CA SER A 138 6.56 3.59 -8.03
C SER A 138 7.30 2.83 -9.12
N TYR A 139 8.57 3.16 -9.29
CA TYR A 139 9.47 2.39 -10.13
C TYR A 139 9.67 0.97 -9.55
N PRO A 140 9.89 -0.04 -10.41
CA PRO A 140 10.29 -1.38 -9.96
C PRO A 140 11.70 -1.36 -9.38
N SER A 141 12.18 -2.48 -8.86
CA SER A 141 13.56 -2.61 -8.37
C SER A 141 14.58 -2.30 -9.46
N MET A 142 15.79 -1.86 -9.07
CA MET A 142 16.87 -1.64 -10.04
C MET A 142 17.24 -2.90 -10.80
N SER A 143 17.10 -4.09 -10.21
CA SER A 143 17.30 -5.36 -10.90
C SER A 143 16.30 -5.56 -12.05
N SER A 144 15.03 -5.21 -11.85
CA SER A 144 14.01 -5.22 -12.90
C SER A 144 14.27 -4.16 -13.97
N ILE A 145 14.65 -2.93 -13.60
CA ILE A 145 14.95 -1.85 -14.53
C ILE A 145 16.09 -2.25 -15.48
N ARG A 146 17.15 -2.86 -14.95
CA ARG A 146 18.29 -3.33 -15.75
C ARG A 146 17.95 -4.44 -16.77
N THR A 147 16.76 -5.03 -16.72
CA THR A 147 16.32 -5.99 -17.74
C THR A 147 15.84 -5.33 -19.03
N PHE A 148 15.52 -4.01 -19.00
CA PHE A 148 14.98 -3.31 -20.16
C PHE A 148 15.63 -1.95 -20.44
N ALA A 149 16.45 -1.41 -19.52
CA ALA A 149 17.13 -0.12 -19.66
C ALA A 149 18.63 -0.27 -19.38
N ALA A 150 19.46 0.39 -20.19
CA ALA A 150 20.90 0.49 -20.00
C ALA A 150 21.24 1.70 -19.10
N PRO A 151 22.45 1.78 -18.53
CA PRO A 151 22.82 2.90 -17.64
C PRO A 151 22.66 4.29 -18.26
N GLU A 152 22.86 4.44 -19.56
CA GLU A 152 22.64 5.69 -20.31
C GLU A 152 21.16 6.12 -20.36
N ASP A 153 20.23 5.18 -20.10
CA ASP A 153 18.79 5.43 -20.05
C ASP A 153 18.28 5.72 -18.62
N PHE A 154 19.15 5.76 -17.62
CA PHE A 154 18.74 6.01 -16.23
C PHE A 154 18.33 7.47 -16.03
N ASN A 155 17.22 7.81 -16.66
CA ASN A 155 16.60 9.14 -16.62
C ASN A 155 15.08 8.96 -16.75
N ILE A 156 14.31 9.58 -15.87
CA ILE A 156 12.82 9.44 -15.84
C ILE A 156 12.14 9.91 -17.12
N ALA A 157 12.82 10.71 -17.95
CA ALA A 157 12.34 11.18 -19.26
C ALA A 157 12.98 10.40 -20.43
N ALA A 158 13.73 9.30 -20.16
CA ALA A 158 14.24 8.46 -21.22
C ALA A 158 13.09 7.74 -21.94
N PRO A 159 13.10 7.67 -23.29
CA PRO A 159 12.02 7.04 -24.06
C PRO A 159 11.71 5.60 -23.63
N VAL A 160 12.75 4.83 -23.25
CA VAL A 160 12.56 3.46 -22.77
C VAL A 160 11.82 3.43 -21.44
N LEU A 161 12.11 4.37 -20.50
CA LEU A 161 11.39 4.44 -19.22
C LEU A 161 9.96 4.96 -19.40
N GLU A 162 9.71 5.83 -20.38
CA GLU A 162 8.34 6.25 -20.71
C GLU A 162 7.54 5.11 -21.35
N SER A 163 8.17 4.28 -22.19
CA SER A 163 7.51 3.09 -22.78
C SER A 163 7.23 2.00 -21.75
N HIS A 164 8.01 1.94 -20.66
CA HIS A 164 7.82 1.04 -19.52
C HIS A 164 7.08 1.74 -18.36
N GLN A 165 6.14 2.64 -18.67
CA GLN A 165 5.26 3.30 -17.72
C GLN A 165 3.80 2.93 -17.99
N LYS A 166 3.14 2.30 -17.02
CA LYS A 166 1.78 1.77 -17.18
C LYS A 166 0.70 2.85 -17.27
N ASN A 167 0.99 4.06 -16.81
CA ASN A 167 0.05 5.18 -16.80
C ASN A 167 0.63 6.39 -17.55
N ALA A 168 -0.07 6.87 -18.55
CA ALA A 168 0.34 8.08 -19.28
C ALA A 168 0.59 9.26 -18.30
N GLY A 169 1.78 9.86 -18.35
CA GLY A 169 2.19 10.92 -17.43
C GLY A 169 2.56 10.45 -16.00
N GLY A 170 2.63 9.13 -15.75
CA GLY A 170 2.92 8.59 -14.43
C GLY A 170 4.29 8.99 -13.90
N ASN A 171 5.33 9.08 -14.74
CA ASN A 171 6.66 9.55 -14.34
C ASN A 171 6.61 10.98 -13.78
N ALA A 172 5.86 11.87 -14.45
CA ALA A 172 5.69 13.26 -13.98
C ALA A 172 4.93 13.32 -12.65
N ARG A 173 3.88 12.50 -12.46
CA ARG A 173 3.13 12.44 -11.18
C ARG A 173 3.99 11.94 -10.02
N ILE A 174 4.81 10.91 -10.25
CA ILE A 174 5.77 10.42 -9.25
C ILE A 174 6.73 11.56 -8.86
N ALA A 175 7.29 12.26 -9.84
CA ALA A 175 8.21 13.38 -9.61
C ALA A 175 7.53 14.54 -8.88
N GLU A 176 6.33 14.96 -9.30
CA GLU A 176 5.55 16.02 -8.65
C GLU A 176 5.30 15.72 -7.18
N THR A 177 4.88 14.48 -6.87
CA THR A 177 4.65 14.07 -5.50
C THR A 177 5.95 14.03 -4.70
N MET A 178 7.05 13.60 -5.30
CA MET A 178 8.37 13.59 -4.65
C MET A 178 8.79 14.98 -4.22
N PHE A 179 8.55 16.02 -5.01
CA PHE A 179 8.81 17.42 -4.65
C PHE A 179 8.02 17.89 -3.42
N ARG A 180 6.87 17.27 -3.11
CA ARG A 180 6.10 17.64 -1.91
C ARG A 180 6.75 17.13 -0.63
N TYR A 181 7.29 15.93 -0.65
CA TYR A 181 7.71 15.22 0.56
C TYR A 181 9.21 15.21 0.80
N PHE A 182 10.03 15.18 -0.29
CA PHE A 182 11.46 14.97 -0.19
C PHE A 182 12.28 16.10 -0.84
N ARG A 183 13.54 16.22 -0.45
CA ARG A 183 14.54 16.89 -1.27
C ARG A 183 14.82 16.01 -2.48
N TRP A 184 15.09 16.65 -3.62
CA TRP A 184 15.29 15.94 -4.86
C TRP A 184 16.58 15.13 -4.83
N PRO A 185 16.54 13.83 -5.18
CA PRO A 185 17.73 12.98 -5.20
C PRO A 185 18.66 13.33 -6.36
N ALA A 186 19.98 13.14 -6.17
CA ALA A 186 20.97 13.41 -7.19
C ALA A 186 21.16 12.23 -8.18
N GLN A 187 20.95 11.00 -7.72
CA GLN A 187 21.14 9.78 -8.49
C GLN A 187 19.82 9.15 -8.88
N PHE A 188 19.80 8.45 -10.04
CA PHE A 188 18.61 7.76 -10.50
C PHE A 188 18.17 6.63 -9.55
N GLU A 189 19.11 5.87 -9.00
CA GLU A 189 18.84 4.82 -8.04
C GLU A 189 18.19 5.34 -6.76
N ASP A 190 18.57 6.53 -6.31
CA ASP A 190 17.94 7.19 -5.16
C ASP A 190 16.54 7.69 -5.50
N PHE A 191 16.32 8.14 -6.75
CA PHE A 191 14.97 8.45 -7.24
C PHE A 191 14.08 7.19 -7.24
N VAL A 192 14.58 6.07 -7.71
CA VAL A 192 13.85 4.77 -7.67
C VAL A 192 13.49 4.40 -6.23
N TYR A 193 14.46 4.45 -5.32
CA TYR A 193 14.24 4.19 -3.90
C TYR A 193 13.18 5.12 -3.30
N LEU A 194 13.30 6.43 -3.48
CA LEU A 194 12.34 7.41 -2.95
C LEU A 194 10.95 7.24 -3.58
N SER A 195 10.86 6.82 -4.85
CA SER A 195 9.58 6.51 -5.48
C SER A 195 8.87 5.36 -4.77
N GLN A 196 9.61 4.34 -4.33
CA GLN A 196 9.06 3.23 -3.57
C GLN A 196 8.71 3.62 -2.12
N VAL A 197 9.51 4.47 -1.48
CA VAL A 197 9.19 5.04 -0.16
C VAL A 197 7.87 5.80 -0.22
N GLN A 198 7.71 6.70 -1.19
CA GLN A 198 6.47 7.50 -1.31
C GLN A 198 5.25 6.65 -1.66
N GLN A 199 5.41 5.60 -2.48
CA GLN A 199 4.34 4.63 -2.72
C GLN A 199 3.90 3.96 -1.41
N GLY A 200 4.87 3.48 -0.62
CA GLY A 200 4.61 2.89 0.68
C GLY A 200 3.94 3.85 1.65
N MET A 201 4.38 5.11 1.70
CA MET A 201 3.75 6.17 2.52
C MET A 201 2.30 6.43 2.12
N ALA A 202 2.01 6.54 0.82
CA ALA A 202 0.67 6.77 0.30
C ALA A 202 -0.29 5.67 0.74
N ILE A 203 0.06 4.41 0.46
CA ILE A 203 -0.77 3.24 0.79
C ILE A 203 -0.88 3.04 2.30
N LYS A 204 0.20 3.23 3.05
CA LYS A 204 0.19 3.19 4.52
C LYS A 204 -0.79 4.21 5.09
N THR A 205 -0.77 5.45 4.60
CA THR A 205 -1.68 6.51 5.06
C THR A 205 -3.14 6.10 4.88
N ALA A 206 -3.49 5.58 3.72
CA ALA A 206 -4.83 5.08 3.42
C ALA A 206 -5.23 3.92 4.36
N VAL A 207 -4.44 2.85 4.35
CA VAL A 207 -4.77 1.61 5.07
C VAL A 207 -4.85 1.83 6.57
N THR A 208 -3.88 2.51 7.17
CA THR A 208 -3.88 2.72 8.62
C THR A 208 -5.02 3.61 9.07
N HIS A 209 -5.35 4.65 8.27
CA HIS A 209 -6.52 5.48 8.55
C HIS A 209 -7.81 4.67 8.47
N TRP A 210 -8.07 3.97 7.35
CA TRP A 210 -9.32 3.23 7.18
C TRP A 210 -9.46 2.05 8.16
N ARG A 211 -8.38 1.34 8.48
CA ARG A 211 -8.39 0.34 9.56
C ARG A 211 -8.76 0.95 10.91
N SER A 212 -8.32 2.19 11.17
CA SER A 212 -8.66 2.90 12.41
C SER A 212 -10.14 3.32 12.50
N LEU A 213 -10.91 3.19 11.41
CA LEU A 213 -12.34 3.48 11.37
C LEU A 213 -13.22 2.27 11.74
N LYS A 214 -12.63 1.13 12.17
CA LYS A 214 -13.44 -0.02 12.62
C LYS A 214 -14.42 0.39 13.74
N PRO A 215 -15.69 -0.05 13.68
CA PRO A 215 -16.27 -1.06 12.76
C PRO A 215 -16.83 -0.48 11.44
N GLN A 216 -16.64 0.79 11.14
CA GLN A 216 -17.15 1.42 9.92
C GLN A 216 -16.49 0.84 8.67
N CYS A 217 -15.16 0.88 8.60
CA CYS A 217 -14.40 0.27 7.51
C CYS A 217 -13.87 -1.09 7.92
N MET A 218 -14.24 -2.14 7.17
CA MET A 218 -13.90 -3.52 7.49
C MET A 218 -12.92 -4.17 6.51
N GLY A 219 -12.43 -3.43 5.51
CA GLY A 219 -11.42 -3.96 4.61
C GLY A 219 -10.91 -2.99 3.57
N THR A 220 -9.72 -3.29 3.07
CA THR A 220 -9.03 -2.52 2.03
C THR A 220 -8.28 -3.47 1.09
N LEU A 221 -8.33 -3.22 -0.22
CA LEU A 221 -7.57 -3.92 -1.24
C LEU A 221 -6.87 -2.88 -2.12
N TYR A 222 -5.54 -2.79 -2.03
CA TYR A 222 -4.84 -1.85 -2.89
C TYR A 222 -4.58 -2.41 -4.29
N TRP A 223 -4.70 -1.58 -5.29
CA TRP A 223 -4.26 -1.83 -6.64
C TRP A 223 -2.77 -1.43 -6.74
N GLN A 224 -1.81 -2.36 -6.99
CA GLN A 224 -2.09 -3.77 -7.30
C GLN A 224 -1.00 -4.67 -6.68
N LEU A 225 -1.22 -6.00 -6.72
CA LEU A 225 -0.28 -6.95 -6.15
C LEU A 225 1.01 -7.05 -6.98
N ASN A 226 0.90 -7.36 -8.29
CA ASN A 226 2.03 -7.70 -9.16
C ASN A 226 1.86 -7.20 -10.60
N ASP A 227 2.91 -7.34 -11.38
CA ASP A 227 2.96 -6.98 -12.80
C ASP A 227 3.09 -8.17 -13.73
N THR A 228 2.60 -8.00 -14.97
CA THR A 228 2.68 -9.01 -16.05
C THR A 228 3.86 -8.78 -17.00
N TRP A 229 4.57 -7.66 -16.88
CA TRP A 229 5.77 -7.30 -17.63
C TRP A 229 6.59 -6.27 -16.82
N PRO A 230 7.89 -6.08 -17.13
CA PRO A 230 8.73 -5.15 -16.37
C PRO A 230 8.33 -3.71 -16.65
N VAL A 231 7.75 -3.04 -15.66
CA VAL A 231 7.08 -1.74 -15.84
C VAL A 231 7.06 -0.94 -14.54
N CYS A 232 7.03 0.39 -14.67
CA CYS A 232 6.65 1.29 -13.58
C CYS A 232 5.13 1.24 -13.39
N SER A 233 4.67 0.91 -12.18
CA SER A 233 3.26 0.64 -11.91
C SER A 233 2.89 0.82 -10.43
N TRP A 234 1.64 0.50 -10.13
CA TRP A 234 1.10 0.46 -8.76
C TRP A 234 1.45 -0.84 -8.00
N ALA A 235 2.08 -1.81 -8.66
CA ALA A 235 2.37 -3.11 -8.07
C ALA A 235 3.27 -3.02 -6.84
N SER A 236 3.04 -3.89 -5.85
CA SER A 236 3.92 -4.09 -4.69
C SER A 236 4.99 -5.15 -4.95
N LEU A 237 4.72 -6.11 -5.85
CA LEU A 237 5.68 -7.06 -6.38
C LEU A 237 5.99 -6.69 -7.82
N ASP A 238 7.27 -6.49 -8.17
CA ASP A 238 7.62 -6.22 -9.56
C ASP A 238 7.56 -7.48 -10.44
N HIS A 239 7.73 -7.31 -11.76
CA HIS A 239 7.66 -8.42 -12.71
C HIS A 239 8.68 -9.55 -12.41
N GLY A 240 9.83 -9.21 -11.83
CA GLY A 240 10.84 -10.19 -11.41
C GLY A 240 10.48 -10.94 -10.13
N GLY A 241 9.35 -10.61 -9.50
CA GLY A 241 8.94 -11.17 -8.21
C GLY A 241 9.65 -10.54 -7.00
N ASN A 242 10.40 -9.46 -7.20
CA ASN A 242 11.04 -8.74 -6.12
C ASN A 242 10.00 -7.96 -5.32
N TRP A 243 10.17 -7.94 -4.02
CA TRP A 243 9.35 -7.14 -3.14
C TRP A 243 9.80 -5.68 -3.23
N LYS A 244 8.91 -4.79 -3.69
CA LYS A 244 9.10 -3.35 -3.54
C LYS A 244 8.92 -2.94 -2.08
N LEU A 245 9.38 -1.75 -1.69
CA LEU A 245 9.28 -1.30 -0.30
C LEU A 245 7.84 -1.28 0.22
N LEU A 246 6.86 -0.97 -0.65
CA LEU A 246 5.44 -1.11 -0.31
C LEU A 246 5.10 -2.49 0.22
N HIS A 247 5.60 -3.59 -0.38
CA HIS A 247 5.24 -4.94 0.04
C HIS A 247 5.78 -5.29 1.44
N HIS A 248 6.97 -4.79 1.79
CA HIS A 248 7.50 -4.88 3.14
C HIS A 248 6.69 -4.05 4.13
N MET A 249 6.38 -2.81 3.79
CA MET A 249 5.55 -1.92 4.64
C MET A 249 4.12 -2.46 4.80
N ALA A 250 3.55 -3.10 3.75
CA ALA A 250 2.22 -3.71 3.81
C ALA A 250 2.14 -4.81 4.85
N ARG A 251 3.18 -5.61 5.02
CA ARG A 251 3.26 -6.61 6.07
C ARG A 251 3.08 -6.00 7.47
N ASP A 252 3.63 -4.80 7.70
CA ASP A 252 3.55 -4.12 8.99
C ASP A 252 2.17 -3.45 9.18
N PHE A 253 1.68 -2.67 8.20
CA PHE A 253 0.41 -1.97 8.35
C PHE A 253 -0.84 -2.86 8.19
N TYR A 254 -0.69 -4.11 7.71
CA TYR A 254 -1.71 -5.16 7.75
C TYR A 254 -1.50 -6.18 8.87
N ASN A 255 -0.57 -5.93 9.79
CA ASN A 255 -0.44 -6.80 10.97
C ASN A 255 -1.79 -6.86 11.70
N PRO A 256 -2.27 -8.05 12.12
CA PRO A 256 -3.55 -8.20 12.80
C PRO A 256 -3.72 -7.24 13.98
N VAL A 257 -2.70 -7.08 14.83
CA VAL A 257 -2.70 -6.08 15.90
C VAL A 257 -1.81 -4.92 15.49
N LEU A 258 -2.37 -3.72 15.46
CA LEU A 258 -1.68 -2.50 15.02
C LEU A 258 -2.03 -1.33 15.93
N VAL A 259 -1.03 -0.51 16.26
CA VAL A 259 -1.25 0.85 16.76
C VAL A 259 -0.81 1.83 15.68
N THR A 260 -1.65 2.80 15.36
CA THR A 260 -1.40 3.80 14.31
C THR A 260 -1.68 5.21 14.80
N ALA A 261 -0.95 6.18 14.25
CA ALA A 261 -1.15 7.61 14.54
C ALA A 261 -2.17 8.21 13.57
N VAL A 262 -3.24 8.76 14.12
CA VAL A 262 -4.33 9.40 13.37
C VAL A 262 -4.41 10.88 13.78
N PRO A 263 -4.13 11.84 12.90
CA PRO A 263 -4.33 13.26 13.19
C PRO A 263 -5.83 13.55 13.32
N MET A 264 -6.22 14.16 14.42
CA MET A 264 -7.62 14.51 14.74
C MET A 264 -7.68 15.89 15.41
N GLY A 265 -8.18 16.90 14.70
CA GLY A 265 -8.18 18.27 15.19
C GLY A 265 -6.75 18.75 15.50
N ASP A 266 -6.53 19.24 16.73
CA ASP A 266 -5.21 19.71 17.20
C ASP A 266 -4.37 18.59 17.84
N GLY A 267 -4.82 17.34 17.77
CA GLY A 267 -4.17 16.17 18.36
C GLY A 267 -3.76 15.10 17.36
N ILE A 268 -2.88 14.23 17.83
CA ILE A 268 -2.49 12.98 17.17
C ILE A 268 -2.94 11.85 18.09
N VAL A 269 -3.92 11.08 17.66
CA VAL A 269 -4.44 9.96 18.44
C VAL A 269 -3.72 8.69 18.04
N LEU A 270 -3.08 8.02 18.99
CA LEU A 270 -2.58 6.67 18.81
C LEU A 270 -3.76 5.70 18.99
N ARG A 271 -4.18 5.10 17.90
CA ARG A 271 -5.37 4.24 17.84
C ARG A 271 -4.98 2.79 17.63
N GLY A 272 -5.47 1.92 18.50
CA GLY A 272 -5.28 0.48 18.42
C GLY A 272 -6.33 -0.19 17.56
N VAL A 273 -5.92 -1.15 16.73
CA VAL A 273 -6.76 -1.96 15.86
C VAL A 273 -6.43 -3.43 16.07
N ASN A 274 -7.45 -4.29 16.10
CA ASN A 274 -7.30 -5.73 16.25
C ASN A 274 -8.21 -6.46 15.25
N ASP A 275 -7.62 -7.37 14.46
CA ASP A 275 -8.33 -8.23 13.52
C ASP A 275 -8.44 -9.69 14.02
N LEU A 276 -7.90 -9.99 15.21
CA LEU A 276 -8.05 -11.30 15.85
C LEU A 276 -9.43 -11.43 16.49
N ALA A 277 -9.84 -12.67 16.73
CA ALA A 277 -11.11 -12.96 17.41
C ALA A 277 -11.07 -12.59 18.90
N ASP A 278 -9.92 -12.75 19.53
CA ASP A 278 -9.72 -12.47 20.95
C ASP A 278 -9.25 -11.03 21.17
N ARG A 279 -9.58 -10.50 22.33
CA ARG A 279 -9.06 -9.19 22.77
C ARG A 279 -7.56 -9.28 23.05
N VAL A 280 -6.85 -8.21 22.69
CA VAL A 280 -5.41 -8.07 22.96
C VAL A 280 -5.19 -6.83 23.82
N ASP A 281 -4.52 -7.00 24.96
CA ASP A 281 -4.07 -5.88 25.77
C ASP A 281 -2.75 -5.36 25.20
N VAL A 282 -2.67 -4.05 24.98
CA VAL A 282 -1.47 -3.41 24.44
C VAL A 282 -0.94 -2.38 25.43
N PHE A 283 0.39 -2.32 25.53
CA PHE A 283 1.10 -1.23 26.18
C PHE A 283 1.78 -0.36 25.12
N VAL A 284 1.49 0.95 25.14
CA VAL A 284 1.99 1.92 24.16
C VAL A 284 2.86 2.95 24.84
N THR A 285 3.97 3.30 24.21
CA THR A 285 4.85 4.41 24.58
C THR A 285 4.96 5.41 23.43
N ALA A 286 5.03 6.71 23.76
CA ALA A 286 5.15 7.79 22.80
C ALA A 286 6.24 8.77 23.23
N VAL A 287 7.10 9.16 22.30
CA VAL A 287 8.15 10.15 22.54
C VAL A 287 8.23 11.15 21.36
N ALA A 288 8.60 12.38 21.65
CA ALA A 288 9.08 13.31 20.65
C ALA A 288 10.53 12.94 20.32
N LEU A 289 10.80 12.64 19.04
CA LEU A 289 12.10 12.25 18.52
C LEU A 289 12.69 13.42 17.73
N ALA A 290 13.77 13.99 18.23
CA ALA A 290 14.53 15.02 17.53
C ALA A 290 15.51 14.42 16.51
N MET A 291 15.96 15.22 15.54
CA MET A 291 16.84 14.76 14.47
C MET A 291 18.25 14.38 14.95
N ASP A 292 18.66 14.82 16.11
CA ASP A 292 19.93 14.42 16.74
C ASP A 292 19.82 13.08 17.51
N GLY A 293 18.61 12.53 17.63
CA GLY A 293 18.32 11.29 18.35
C GLY A 293 17.87 11.48 19.79
N SER A 294 17.89 12.71 20.32
CA SER A 294 17.34 12.97 21.65
C SER A 294 15.83 12.73 21.64
N THR A 295 15.31 12.24 22.77
CA THR A 295 13.88 11.94 22.93
C THR A 295 13.31 12.65 24.16
N ARG A 296 12.05 13.00 24.09
CA ARG A 296 11.26 13.57 25.19
C ARG A 296 9.96 12.78 25.34
N ASP A 297 9.68 12.33 26.57
CA ASP A 297 8.48 11.55 26.89
C ASP A 297 7.20 12.37 26.57
N LEU A 298 6.29 11.77 25.85
CA LEU A 298 4.96 12.31 25.52
C LEU A 298 3.84 11.50 26.19
N GLY A 299 4.18 10.37 26.80
CA GLY A 299 3.25 9.56 27.55
C GLY A 299 3.31 8.08 27.24
N LYS A 300 2.57 7.34 28.02
CA LYS A 300 2.37 5.89 27.90
C LYS A 300 0.97 5.52 28.36
N ALA A 301 0.41 4.48 27.78
CA ALA A 301 -0.92 3.99 28.11
C ALA A 301 -1.06 2.49 27.85
N ASP A 302 -1.98 1.88 28.60
CA ASP A 302 -2.48 0.54 28.38
C ASP A 302 -3.89 0.59 27.81
N ALA A 303 -4.22 -0.30 26.90
CA ALA A 303 -5.58 -0.46 26.38
C ALA A 303 -5.88 -1.92 26.02
N SER A 304 -7.13 -2.31 26.13
CA SER A 304 -7.63 -3.62 25.69
C SER A 304 -8.40 -3.44 24.38
N ILE A 305 -7.86 -3.99 23.28
CA ILE A 305 -8.40 -3.81 21.94
C ILE A 305 -9.23 -5.04 21.55
N GLY A 306 -10.51 -4.83 21.26
CA GLY A 306 -11.44 -5.84 20.76
C GLY A 306 -11.64 -5.69 19.25
N SER A 307 -12.89 -5.92 18.80
CA SER A 307 -13.30 -5.81 17.39
C SER A 307 -13.26 -4.38 16.84
N ASP A 308 -13.47 -3.40 17.71
CA ASP A 308 -13.53 -1.98 17.34
C ASP A 308 -12.19 -1.30 17.59
N ALA A 309 -11.90 -0.27 16.81
CA ALA A 309 -10.72 0.56 17.04
C ALA A 309 -10.86 1.35 18.36
N VAL A 310 -9.76 1.49 19.10
CA VAL A 310 -9.72 2.10 20.42
C VAL A 310 -8.68 3.22 20.45
N ASP A 311 -9.06 4.40 20.97
CA ASP A 311 -8.12 5.47 21.25
C ASP A 311 -7.29 5.10 22.49
N VAL A 312 -5.97 4.96 22.31
CA VAL A 312 -5.06 4.50 23.37
C VAL A 312 -4.38 5.68 24.05
N LEU A 313 -3.83 6.60 23.29
CA LEU A 313 -3.12 7.77 23.78
C LEU A 313 -3.31 8.94 22.84
N THR A 314 -3.52 10.14 23.37
CA THR A 314 -3.57 11.37 22.57
C THR A 314 -2.37 12.24 22.90
N VAL A 315 -1.63 12.63 21.86
CA VAL A 315 -0.53 13.61 21.92
C VAL A 315 -1.04 14.91 21.30
N GLN A 316 -0.82 16.06 21.93
CA GLN A 316 -1.15 17.34 21.31
C GLN A 316 -0.12 17.67 20.22
N ALA A 317 -0.56 18.11 19.05
CA ALA A 317 0.37 18.47 17.95
C ALA A 317 1.34 19.58 18.37
N GLY A 318 0.89 20.51 19.22
CA GLY A 318 1.72 21.58 19.81
C GLY A 318 2.80 21.10 20.78
N ASP A 319 2.76 19.84 21.22
CA ASP A 319 3.83 19.23 22.03
C ASP A 319 5.02 18.80 21.19
N LEU A 320 4.92 18.80 19.86
CA LEU A 320 6.04 18.48 18.96
C LEU A 320 6.70 19.77 18.46
N GLY A 321 8.00 19.88 18.64
CA GLY A 321 8.82 20.94 18.04
C GLY A 321 8.88 20.81 16.52
N ALA A 322 9.21 21.90 15.82
CA ALA A 322 9.28 21.93 14.34
C ALA A 322 10.29 20.93 13.73
N GLN A 323 11.22 20.41 14.52
CA GLN A 323 12.23 19.42 14.13
C GLN A 323 12.07 18.11 14.91
N GLU A 324 10.90 17.85 15.48
CA GLU A 324 10.59 16.61 16.18
C GLU A 324 9.51 15.84 15.42
N MET A 325 9.61 14.51 15.46
CA MET A 325 8.60 13.56 15.00
C MET A 325 8.03 12.82 16.21
N LEU A 326 6.79 12.37 16.13
CA LEU A 326 6.26 11.42 17.10
C LEU A 326 6.81 10.03 16.76
N PHE A 327 7.60 9.43 17.65
CA PHE A 327 7.91 8.01 17.64
C PHE A 327 7.06 7.31 18.68
N PHE A 328 6.47 6.18 18.31
CA PHE A 328 5.69 5.36 19.24
C PHE A 328 5.98 3.88 19.01
N ALA A 329 5.87 3.13 20.10
CA ALA A 329 6.07 1.68 20.09
C ALA A 329 5.02 1.01 20.97
N TRP A 330 4.70 -0.24 20.63
CA TRP A 330 3.74 -1.02 21.40
C TRP A 330 4.16 -2.48 21.56
N THR A 331 3.64 -3.10 22.61
CA THR A 331 3.72 -4.54 22.84
C THR A 331 2.35 -5.06 23.20
N GLY A 332 1.96 -6.18 22.64
CA GLY A 332 0.70 -6.87 22.90
C GLY A 332 0.86 -8.06 23.85
N SER A 333 -0.20 -8.38 24.59
CA SER A 333 -0.26 -9.55 25.48
C SER A 333 -0.16 -10.89 24.74
N ASP A 334 -0.42 -10.89 23.43
CA ASP A 334 -0.28 -12.02 22.51
C ASP A 334 1.15 -12.20 21.97
N GLY A 335 2.10 -11.35 22.39
CA GLY A 335 3.49 -11.33 21.94
C GLY A 335 3.72 -10.50 20.68
N THR A 336 2.71 -9.87 20.12
CA THR A 336 2.90 -8.91 19.02
C THR A 336 3.61 -7.65 19.51
N SER A 337 4.35 -7.01 18.61
CA SER A 337 5.00 -5.73 18.90
C SER A 337 5.19 -4.95 17.62
N GLY A 338 5.33 -3.65 17.73
CA GLY A 338 5.62 -2.78 16.61
C GLY A 338 6.08 -1.40 17.06
N SER A 339 6.57 -0.66 16.10
CA SER A 339 6.90 0.76 16.29
C SER A 339 6.71 1.52 14.99
N ASP A 340 6.45 2.80 15.09
CA ASP A 340 6.27 3.65 13.92
C ASP A 340 6.59 5.11 14.23
N ILE A 341 6.64 5.93 13.19
CA ILE A 341 6.77 7.39 13.29
C ILE A 341 5.57 8.09 12.68
N TYR A 342 5.24 9.23 13.25
CA TYR A 342 4.37 10.20 12.59
C TYR A 342 5.14 11.52 12.45
N ALA A 343 5.29 11.97 11.20
CA ALA A 343 5.95 13.23 10.85
C ALA A 343 4.88 14.29 10.56
N PRO A 344 4.71 15.32 11.41
CA PRO A 344 3.75 16.40 11.19
C PRO A 344 4.02 17.22 9.91
N HIS A 345 5.27 17.20 9.42
CA HIS A 345 5.69 17.93 8.23
C HIS A 345 6.29 17.00 7.17
N PRO A 346 6.31 17.39 5.88
CA PRO A 346 7.07 16.70 4.86
C PRO A 346 8.55 16.53 5.25
N PHE A 347 9.13 15.38 4.95
CA PHE A 347 10.51 15.04 5.33
C PHE A 347 11.56 16.06 4.89
N LYS A 348 11.35 16.76 3.78
CA LYS A 348 12.24 17.82 3.28
C LYS A 348 12.41 19.02 4.23
N HIS A 349 11.51 19.18 5.20
CA HIS A 349 11.56 20.27 6.18
C HIS A 349 12.36 19.93 7.44
N TYR A 350 12.72 18.66 7.62
CA TYR A 350 13.56 18.25 8.73
C TYR A 350 15.05 18.36 8.38
N ALA A 351 15.83 18.79 9.35
CA ALA A 351 17.30 18.84 9.27
C ALA A 351 17.87 17.44 9.56
N LEU A 352 17.63 16.49 8.63
CA LEU A 352 18.10 15.11 8.78
C LEU A 352 19.62 15.11 8.99
N ASN A 353 20.08 14.38 10.00
CA ASN A 353 21.49 14.16 10.26
C ASN A 353 21.98 12.87 9.60
N ALA A 354 23.27 12.81 9.24
CA ALA A 354 23.89 11.55 8.81
C ALA A 354 23.72 10.48 9.92
N PRO A 355 23.09 9.35 9.63
CA PRO A 355 22.75 8.38 10.68
C PRO A 355 23.93 7.53 11.14
N ASP A 356 25.08 7.56 10.41
CA ASP A 356 26.29 6.79 10.71
C ASP A 356 25.98 5.33 11.04
N ILE A 357 25.41 4.62 10.06
CA ILE A 357 24.94 3.23 10.24
C ILE A 357 26.09 2.25 10.13
N ALA A 358 26.39 1.54 11.21
CA ALA A 358 27.28 0.37 11.20
C ALA A 358 26.51 -0.87 10.71
N MET A 359 27.12 -1.65 9.82
CA MET A 359 26.56 -2.87 9.26
C MET A 359 27.47 -4.06 9.56
N ALA A 360 26.95 -5.07 10.27
CA ALA A 360 27.61 -6.34 10.51
C ALA A 360 26.86 -7.44 9.75
N VAL A 361 27.59 -8.29 9.02
CA VAL A 361 27.03 -9.36 8.18
C VAL A 361 27.59 -10.70 8.63
N ALA A 362 26.71 -11.70 8.78
CA ALA A 362 27.09 -13.06 9.14
C ALA A 362 26.25 -14.07 8.34
N ASP A 363 26.92 -15.10 7.80
CA ASP A 363 26.24 -16.26 7.21
C ASP A 363 25.91 -17.29 8.31
N GLN A 364 24.66 -17.67 8.40
CA GLN A 364 24.16 -18.70 9.34
C GLN A 364 23.57 -19.88 8.55
N GLY A 365 24.44 -20.59 7.82
CA GLY A 365 24.04 -21.78 7.07
C GLY A 365 23.18 -21.48 5.85
N GLY A 366 23.49 -20.42 5.11
CA GLY A 366 22.77 -19.98 3.92
C GLY A 366 21.69 -18.93 4.20
N VAL A 367 21.43 -18.59 5.45
CA VAL A 367 20.63 -17.43 5.85
C VAL A 367 21.58 -16.32 6.32
N TRP A 368 21.58 -15.22 5.63
CA TRP A 368 22.43 -14.08 5.95
C TRP A 368 21.75 -13.19 6.98
N GLN A 369 22.45 -12.94 8.09
CA GLN A 369 22.01 -12.00 9.12
C GLN A 369 22.76 -10.69 8.96
N ILE A 370 22.02 -9.60 8.79
CA ILE A 370 22.57 -8.26 8.61
C ILE A 370 22.09 -7.40 9.77
N THR A 371 22.98 -7.09 10.69
CA THR A 371 22.68 -6.24 11.84
C THR A 371 23.09 -4.81 11.56
N LEU A 372 22.15 -3.89 11.65
CA LEU A 372 22.34 -2.45 11.49
C LEU A 372 22.22 -1.75 12.83
N THR A 373 23.15 -0.84 13.11
CA THR A 373 23.11 0.05 14.29
C THR A 373 23.41 1.46 13.85
N ALA A 374 22.46 2.38 14.06
CA ALA A 374 22.59 3.79 13.70
C ALA A 374 22.97 4.61 14.94
N GLN A 375 23.81 5.63 14.78
CA GLN A 375 24.15 6.57 15.86
C GLN A 375 23.08 7.68 16.01
N LYS A 376 22.34 7.97 14.93
CA LYS A 376 21.23 8.92 14.91
C LYS A 376 20.02 8.30 14.20
N PRO A 377 18.82 8.88 14.34
CA PRO A 377 17.64 8.32 13.69
C PRO A 377 17.84 8.15 12.18
N ALA A 378 17.51 6.98 11.67
CA ALA A 378 17.52 6.70 10.24
C ALA A 378 16.12 6.25 9.78
N PHE A 379 15.65 6.83 8.69
CA PHE A 379 14.30 6.63 8.22
C PHE A 379 14.26 5.86 6.91
N PHE A 380 13.30 4.94 6.78
CA PHE A 380 13.09 4.07 5.62
C PHE A 380 14.34 3.30 5.19
N VAL A 381 15.12 2.88 6.17
CA VAL A 381 16.36 2.12 5.95
C VAL A 381 16.05 0.86 5.16
N SER A 382 16.76 0.69 4.06
CA SER A 382 16.52 -0.37 3.10
C SER A 382 17.82 -1.04 2.68
N LEU A 383 17.77 -2.35 2.55
CA LEU A 383 18.86 -3.17 2.03
C LEU A 383 18.52 -3.69 0.64
N GLU A 384 19.48 -3.67 -0.25
CA GLU A 384 19.47 -4.35 -1.53
C GLU A 384 20.56 -5.41 -1.54
N ALA A 385 20.30 -6.57 -2.14
CA ALA A 385 21.28 -7.63 -2.31
C ALA A 385 21.73 -7.70 -3.78
N SER A 386 23.01 -8.04 -4.01
CA SER A 386 23.56 -8.25 -5.37
C SER A 386 23.04 -9.51 -6.05
N THR A 387 22.39 -10.40 -5.30
CA THR A 387 21.82 -11.67 -5.78
C THR A 387 20.31 -11.70 -5.55
N ALA A 388 19.58 -12.47 -6.35
CA ALA A 388 18.16 -12.71 -6.12
C ALA A 388 17.94 -13.41 -4.77
N GLY A 389 16.91 -13.01 -4.06
CA GLY A 389 16.59 -13.53 -2.73
C GLY A 389 15.55 -12.68 -2.02
N ARG A 390 15.31 -12.99 -0.75
CA ARG A 390 14.27 -12.34 0.04
C ARG A 390 14.76 -11.89 1.39
N PHE A 391 14.51 -10.61 1.69
CA PHE A 391 14.62 -10.06 3.03
C PHE A 391 13.36 -10.36 3.85
N ASP A 392 13.52 -10.59 5.15
CA ASP A 392 12.40 -10.70 6.08
C ASP A 392 11.72 -9.36 6.35
N ARG A 393 12.45 -8.26 6.26
CA ARG A 393 11.97 -6.88 6.44
C ARG A 393 12.75 -5.90 5.58
N ASN A 394 12.16 -4.74 5.33
CA ASN A 394 12.80 -3.61 4.66
C ASN A 394 12.02 -2.31 4.94
N ALA A 395 12.55 -1.15 4.54
CA ALA A 395 11.94 0.17 4.75
C ALA A 395 11.64 0.48 6.23
N VAL A 396 12.53 0.11 7.14
CA VAL A 396 12.36 0.27 8.59
C VAL A 396 12.93 1.60 9.09
N HIS A 397 12.55 1.98 10.29
CA HIS A 397 13.18 3.09 11.02
C HIS A 397 14.16 2.55 12.06
N LEU A 398 15.36 3.11 12.11
CA LEU A 398 16.35 2.78 13.14
C LEU A 398 16.39 3.89 14.19
N MET A 399 16.26 3.49 15.44
CA MET A 399 16.48 4.36 16.59
C MET A 399 17.96 4.34 16.98
N PRO A 400 18.51 5.45 17.52
CA PRO A 400 19.89 5.51 17.94
C PRO A 400 20.27 4.35 18.87
N ASP A 401 21.44 3.78 18.64
CA ASP A 401 22.06 2.72 19.45
C ASP A 401 21.18 1.49 19.67
N THR A 402 20.13 1.32 18.87
CA THR A 402 19.24 0.15 18.93
C THR A 402 19.50 -0.75 17.73
N PRO A 403 20.23 -1.88 17.90
CA PRO A 403 20.51 -2.80 16.80
C PRO A 403 19.24 -3.42 16.24
N LEU A 404 19.15 -3.50 14.91
CA LEU A 404 18.09 -4.24 14.22
C LEU A 404 18.71 -5.23 13.24
N THR A 405 18.28 -6.48 13.31
CA THR A 405 18.77 -7.53 12.43
C THR A 405 17.75 -7.84 11.33
N PHE A 406 18.23 -7.91 10.11
CA PHE A 406 17.54 -8.36 8.91
C PHE A 406 18.02 -9.77 8.58
N SER A 407 17.12 -10.59 8.08
CA SER A 407 17.46 -11.89 7.52
C SER A 407 17.30 -11.84 6.00
N PHE A 408 18.28 -12.37 5.27
CA PHE A 408 18.22 -12.52 3.82
C PHE A 408 18.43 -13.98 3.44
N VAL A 409 17.54 -14.51 2.61
CA VAL A 409 17.63 -15.86 2.04
C VAL A 409 17.85 -15.74 0.54
N PRO A 410 19.03 -16.06 0.01
CA PRO A 410 19.27 -16.07 -1.43
C PRO A 410 18.51 -17.22 -2.11
N GLU A 411 18.04 -16.99 -3.33
CA GLU A 411 17.36 -18.03 -4.13
C GLU A 411 18.32 -19.15 -4.58
N ARG A 412 19.59 -18.82 -4.72
CA ARG A 412 20.68 -19.74 -5.05
C ARG A 412 21.78 -19.56 -4.00
N GLY A 413 22.69 -20.52 -3.90
CA GLY A 413 23.77 -20.51 -2.91
C GLY A 413 24.90 -19.49 -3.16
N ASP A 414 24.58 -18.38 -3.82
CA ASP A 414 25.51 -17.28 -4.09
C ASP A 414 25.79 -16.45 -2.84
N THR A 415 27.00 -15.93 -2.73
CA THR A 415 27.36 -14.99 -1.67
C THR A 415 26.87 -13.59 -2.02
N PRO A 416 25.88 -13.01 -1.33
CA PRO A 416 25.39 -11.67 -1.61
C PRO A 416 26.34 -10.58 -1.08
N ALA A 417 26.42 -9.47 -1.80
CA ALA A 417 26.85 -8.18 -1.27
C ALA A 417 25.60 -7.34 -0.97
N PHE A 418 25.65 -6.55 0.10
CA PHE A 418 24.51 -5.73 0.52
C PHE A 418 24.83 -4.25 0.35
N THR A 419 23.87 -3.52 -0.22
CA THR A 419 23.88 -2.06 -0.33
C THR A 419 22.79 -1.49 0.57
N LEU A 420 23.15 -0.46 1.33
CA LEU A 420 22.26 0.23 2.25
C LEU A 420 21.81 1.56 1.66
N ARG A 421 20.52 1.87 1.83
CA ARG A 421 19.92 3.17 1.54
C ARG A 421 19.09 3.64 2.72
N ASP A 422 19.08 4.93 2.95
CA ASP A 422 18.23 5.61 3.92
C ASP A 422 17.81 6.98 3.38
N LEU A 423 16.87 7.62 4.06
CA LEU A 423 16.32 8.88 3.61
C LEU A 423 17.38 10.01 3.57
N HIS A 424 18.33 10.05 4.53
CA HIS A 424 19.37 11.06 4.54
C HIS A 424 20.31 10.91 3.33
N THR A 425 20.88 9.72 3.13
CA THR A 425 21.81 9.47 2.02
C THR A 425 21.17 9.69 0.66
N ALA A 426 19.89 9.34 0.49
CA ALA A 426 19.17 9.54 -0.76
C ALA A 426 18.81 11.01 -1.07
N THR A 427 18.83 11.92 -0.06
CA THR A 427 18.33 13.29 -0.23
C THR A 427 19.32 14.38 0.12
N MET A 428 20.47 14.05 0.74
CA MET A 428 21.45 15.02 1.24
C MET A 428 22.83 14.88 0.60
N ALA A 429 23.04 13.92 -0.30
CA ALA A 429 24.31 13.69 -0.99
C ALA A 429 24.58 14.70 -2.11
#